data_05767f8f6e49e972f3027bbbc2cab0ec
#
_entry.id   05767f8f6e49e972f3027bbbc2cab0ec
#
_cell.length_a   1.000
_cell.length_b   1.000
_cell.length_c   1.000
_cell.angle_alpha   90.00
_cell.angle_beta   90.00
_cell.angle_gamma   90.00
#
_symmetry.space_group_name_H-M   'P 1'
#
loop_
_entity.id
_entity.type
_entity.pdbx_description
1 polymer ?
#
loop_
_entity_poly.entity_id
_entity_poly.type
_entity_poly.pdbx_seq_one_letter_code
_entity_poly.pdbx_strand_id
1 'polypeptide(L)'
;MHACRFRSVAATPYALPRHMSPIFILALVLQVVLIIHCVRTGRNTVWIWVLALLSLPGAIAYIAVEIIPGLWRSPTTGRTLRGVRRVLDPGQQLRAYELAAQRTGDVASRQRYADELVRQGQAPQAIGIYRQALTGLYEHDPNLLLGLAQAQFAAGQPAAARATLDGLIAGNPDFRSPEGHLLYARALEGEGNLPKALEEYAAVAGYFAGAEAPLRHALLQAKLGLTAEARQTLAALLEHARLAPRHYRRAQEQWLTAARRELAAL
;
A
#
# COMPACT_ATOMS: atom_id res chain seq x y z
N MET A 1 79.00 -62.10 17.53
CA MET A 1 78.06 -61.43 18.37
C MET A 1 77.49 -60.22 17.61
N HIS A 2 76.41 -60.41 16.87
CA HIS A 2 75.73 -59.31 16.12
C HIS A 2 74.39 -59.02 16.75
N ALA A 3 74.25 -57.81 17.29
CA ALA A 3 72.96 -57.34 17.85
C ALA A 3 72.09 -56.76 16.73
N CYS A 4 70.98 -57.42 16.52
CA CYS A 4 69.88 -56.91 15.63
C CYS A 4 69.13 -55.74 16.32
N ARG A 5 69.23 -54.52 15.71
CA ARG A 5 68.40 -53.38 16.11
C ARG A 5 67.08 -53.48 15.39
N PHE A 6 66.01 -53.71 16.13
CA PHE A 6 64.67 -53.53 15.68
C PHE A 6 64.35 -52.02 15.56
N ARG A 7 64.04 -51.57 14.34
CA ARG A 7 63.59 -50.21 14.05
C ARG A 7 62.09 -50.16 14.24
N SER A 8 61.68 -49.49 15.29
CA SER A 8 60.26 -49.20 15.55
C SER A 8 59.72 -48.28 14.47
N VAL A 9 58.68 -48.73 13.71
CA VAL A 9 57.95 -47.93 12.76
C VAL A 9 56.85 -47.17 13.59
N ALA A 10 57.06 -45.87 13.75
CA ALA A 10 56.06 -44.99 14.36
C ALA A 10 54.83 -44.86 13.44
N ALA A 11 53.66 -45.32 13.88
CA ALA A 11 52.40 -45.10 13.23
C ALA A 11 52.08 -43.62 13.32
N THR A 12 52.02 -42.94 12.19
CA THR A 12 51.45 -41.59 12.08
C THR A 12 49.94 -41.61 12.40
N PRO A 13 49.44 -40.84 13.35
CA PRO A 13 48.02 -40.74 13.58
C PRO A 13 47.38 -39.97 12.42
N TYR A 14 46.44 -40.60 11.72
CA TYR A 14 45.57 -39.94 10.76
C TYR A 14 44.78 -38.85 11.50
N ALA A 15 45.18 -37.58 11.33
CA ALA A 15 44.41 -36.43 11.79
C ALA A 15 43.14 -36.34 10.97
N LEU A 16 42.00 -36.65 11.59
CA LEU A 16 40.67 -36.33 11.06
C LEU A 16 40.63 -34.82 10.80
N PRO A 17 40.06 -34.38 9.66
CA PRO A 17 39.92 -32.95 9.38
C PRO A 17 38.97 -32.31 10.40
N ARG A 18 39.58 -31.62 11.38
CA ARG A 18 38.88 -30.77 12.34
C ARG A 18 38.42 -29.51 11.60
N HIS A 19 37.12 -29.27 11.66
CA HIS A 19 36.38 -28.10 11.20
C HIS A 19 36.05 -28.10 9.69
N MET A 20 34.85 -28.63 9.39
CA MET A 20 34.17 -28.27 8.16
C MET A 20 33.99 -26.76 8.19
N SER A 21 34.49 -26.05 7.16
CA SER A 21 34.33 -24.58 7.11
C SER A 21 32.86 -24.22 7.13
N PRO A 22 32.45 -23.13 7.80
CA PRO A 22 31.05 -22.70 7.84
C PRO A 22 30.45 -22.52 6.44
N ILE A 23 31.28 -22.22 5.45
CA ILE A 23 30.89 -22.12 4.04
C ILE A 23 30.45 -23.47 3.48
N PHE A 24 31.12 -24.58 3.86
CA PHE A 24 30.75 -25.91 3.39
C PHE A 24 29.43 -26.38 4.00
N ILE A 25 29.16 -26.06 5.27
CA ILE A 25 27.90 -26.36 5.93
C ILE A 25 26.76 -25.56 5.28
N LEU A 26 26.99 -24.28 4.98
CA LEU A 26 26.02 -23.42 4.31
C LEU A 26 25.68 -23.93 2.90
N ALA A 27 26.70 -24.38 2.14
CA ALA A 27 26.50 -24.96 0.81
C ALA A 27 25.70 -26.25 0.86
N LEU A 28 25.93 -27.11 1.86
CA LEU A 28 25.20 -28.37 2.06
C LEU A 28 23.74 -28.09 2.41
N VAL A 29 23.48 -27.15 3.33
CA VAL A 29 22.11 -26.75 3.70
C VAL A 29 21.36 -26.19 2.48
N LEU A 30 22.00 -25.30 1.70
CA LEU A 30 21.41 -24.77 0.47
C LEU A 30 21.06 -25.88 -0.51
N GLN A 31 21.95 -26.85 -0.71
CA GLN A 31 21.75 -27.98 -1.60
C GLN A 31 20.54 -28.84 -1.17
N VAL A 32 20.42 -29.15 0.13
CA VAL A 32 19.29 -29.91 0.67
C VAL A 32 17.97 -29.13 0.47
N VAL A 33 17.96 -27.84 0.72
CA VAL A 33 16.78 -26.99 0.52
C VAL A 33 16.34 -26.98 -0.95
N LEU A 34 17.27 -26.89 -1.89
CA LEU A 34 16.96 -26.91 -3.33
C LEU A 34 16.44 -28.28 -3.79
N ILE A 35 16.98 -29.39 -3.25
CA ILE A 35 16.46 -30.73 -3.53
C ILE A 35 15.03 -30.89 -3.01
N ILE A 36 14.76 -30.45 -1.77
CA ILE A 36 13.40 -30.47 -1.19
C ILE A 36 12.45 -29.62 -2.04
N HIS A 37 12.89 -28.45 -2.48
CA HIS A 37 12.12 -27.58 -3.38
C HIS A 37 11.81 -28.29 -4.70
N CYS A 38 12.78 -28.93 -5.34
CA CYS A 38 12.62 -29.68 -6.58
C CYS A 38 11.59 -30.81 -6.43
N VAL A 39 11.65 -31.59 -5.35
CA VAL A 39 10.72 -32.69 -5.07
C VAL A 39 9.29 -32.15 -4.81
N ARG A 40 9.16 -31.10 -3.99
CA ARG A 40 7.84 -30.52 -3.65
C ARG A 40 7.15 -29.85 -4.82
N THR A 41 7.90 -29.29 -5.75
CA THR A 41 7.36 -28.60 -6.95
C THR A 41 7.11 -29.54 -8.12
N GLY A 42 7.38 -30.84 -7.98
CA GLY A 42 7.16 -31.84 -9.04
C GLY A 42 7.99 -31.60 -10.31
N ARG A 43 9.16 -30.96 -10.18
CA ARG A 43 10.05 -30.66 -11.28
C ARG A 43 10.80 -31.91 -11.77
N ASN A 44 11.37 -31.83 -12.99
CA ASN A 44 12.05 -32.96 -13.61
C ASN A 44 13.15 -33.54 -12.70
N THR A 45 13.08 -34.86 -12.46
CA THR A 45 13.97 -35.62 -11.57
C THR A 45 15.45 -35.51 -11.95
N VAL A 46 15.75 -35.13 -13.18
CA VAL A 46 17.13 -34.85 -13.65
C VAL A 46 17.82 -33.78 -12.79
N TRP A 47 17.09 -32.80 -12.30
CA TRP A 47 17.64 -31.74 -11.46
C TRP A 47 18.16 -32.25 -10.11
N ILE A 48 17.62 -33.35 -9.59
CA ILE A 48 18.08 -33.94 -8.32
C ILE A 48 19.53 -34.46 -8.52
N TRP A 49 19.80 -35.11 -9.67
CA TRP A 49 21.14 -35.60 -10.00
C TRP A 49 22.10 -34.44 -10.28
N VAL A 50 21.67 -33.39 -10.97
CA VAL A 50 22.50 -32.21 -11.20
C VAL A 50 22.88 -31.52 -9.89
N LEU A 51 21.95 -31.37 -8.96
CA LEU A 51 22.18 -30.78 -7.65
C LEU A 51 23.10 -31.68 -6.79
N ALA A 52 22.94 -33.02 -6.87
CA ALA A 52 23.78 -33.96 -6.10
C ALA A 52 25.20 -34.05 -6.61
N LEU A 53 25.40 -34.07 -7.94
CA LEU A 53 26.72 -34.27 -8.56
C LEU A 53 27.55 -32.99 -8.70
N LEU A 54 26.90 -31.86 -9.04
CA LEU A 54 27.59 -30.59 -9.32
C LEU A 54 27.58 -29.58 -8.17
N SER A 55 26.98 -29.91 -7.02
CA SER A 55 26.98 -29.06 -5.81
C SER A 55 26.73 -27.56 -6.11
N LEU A 56 27.69 -26.67 -5.93
CA LEU A 56 27.55 -25.22 -6.16
C LEU A 56 27.20 -24.84 -7.60
N PRO A 57 27.87 -25.30 -8.67
CA PRO A 57 27.48 -25.03 -10.05
C PRO A 57 26.09 -25.56 -10.38
N GLY A 58 25.70 -26.73 -9.86
CA GLY A 58 24.37 -27.28 -10.02
C GLY A 58 23.29 -26.43 -9.36
N ALA A 59 23.56 -25.88 -8.18
CA ALA A 59 22.66 -24.96 -7.50
C ALA A 59 22.44 -23.66 -8.30
N ILE A 60 23.51 -23.08 -8.83
CA ILE A 60 23.44 -21.87 -9.68
C ILE A 60 22.64 -22.14 -10.95
N ALA A 61 22.90 -23.25 -11.63
CA ALA A 61 22.19 -23.66 -12.85
C ALA A 61 20.68 -23.88 -12.56
N TYR A 62 20.34 -24.57 -11.46
CA TYR A 62 18.97 -24.79 -11.07
C TYR A 62 18.23 -23.49 -10.75
N ILE A 63 18.87 -22.58 -10.03
CA ILE A 63 18.27 -21.26 -9.73
C ILE A 63 18.06 -20.48 -11.02
N ALA A 64 19.04 -20.42 -11.91
CA ALA A 64 18.99 -19.65 -13.15
C ALA A 64 17.94 -20.18 -14.15
N VAL A 65 17.83 -21.49 -14.29
CA VAL A 65 16.97 -22.10 -15.32
C VAL A 65 15.56 -22.39 -14.82
N GLU A 66 15.40 -22.69 -13.53
CA GLU A 66 14.15 -23.20 -12.99
C GLU A 66 13.46 -22.21 -12.04
N ILE A 67 14.20 -21.57 -11.13
CA ILE A 67 13.63 -20.66 -10.15
C ILE A 67 13.38 -19.28 -10.76
N ILE A 68 14.34 -18.68 -11.44
CA ILE A 68 14.22 -17.33 -12.01
C ILE A 68 13.07 -17.21 -13.01
N PRO A 69 12.91 -18.09 -14.02
CA PRO A 69 11.77 -18.02 -14.94
C PRO A 69 10.43 -18.30 -14.26
N GLY A 70 10.40 -19.19 -13.25
CA GLY A 70 9.23 -19.47 -12.43
C GLY A 70 8.76 -18.25 -11.64
N LEU A 71 9.71 -17.51 -11.05
CA LEU A 71 9.46 -16.24 -10.37
C LEU A 71 8.91 -15.17 -11.34
N TRP A 72 9.44 -15.05 -12.52
CA TRP A 72 9.01 -14.05 -13.51
C TRP A 72 7.61 -14.34 -14.08
N ARG A 73 7.21 -15.60 -14.15
CA ARG A 73 5.88 -16.03 -14.61
C ARG A 73 4.82 -16.03 -13.50
N SER A 74 5.20 -15.88 -12.24
CA SER A 74 4.28 -15.89 -11.11
C SER A 74 3.50 -14.56 -11.03
N PRO A 75 2.16 -14.57 -10.96
CA PRO A 75 1.35 -13.36 -10.81
C PRO A 75 1.63 -12.62 -9.48
N THR A 76 2.14 -13.32 -8.49
CA THR A 76 2.55 -12.75 -7.18
C THR A 76 3.82 -11.91 -7.32
N THR A 77 4.80 -12.39 -8.10
CA THR A 77 6.06 -11.66 -8.34
C THR A 77 5.82 -10.40 -9.18
N GLY A 78 4.88 -10.42 -10.11
CA GLY A 78 4.47 -9.24 -10.86
C GLY A 78 3.84 -8.15 -9.97
N ARG A 79 3.24 -8.52 -8.82
CA ARG A 79 2.73 -7.55 -7.82
C ARG A 79 3.85 -6.97 -6.96
N THR A 80 4.78 -7.81 -6.48
CA THR A 80 5.92 -7.37 -5.68
C THR A 80 6.91 -6.54 -6.49
N LEU A 81 7.24 -6.94 -7.71
CA LEU A 81 8.11 -6.16 -8.61
C LEU A 81 7.48 -4.80 -8.98
N ARG A 82 6.15 -4.74 -9.20
CA ARG A 82 5.45 -3.47 -9.39
C ARG A 82 5.49 -2.58 -8.14
N GLY A 83 5.41 -3.16 -6.96
CA GLY A 83 5.59 -2.45 -5.69
C GLY A 83 7.00 -1.87 -5.54
N VAL A 84 8.03 -2.68 -5.78
CA VAL A 84 9.44 -2.26 -5.73
C VAL A 84 9.74 -1.19 -6.80
N ARG A 85 9.24 -1.36 -8.01
CA ARG A 85 9.42 -0.39 -9.10
C ARG A 85 8.75 0.95 -8.81
N ARG A 86 7.59 0.95 -8.14
CA ARG A 86 6.92 2.17 -7.68
C ARG A 86 7.73 2.93 -6.63
N VAL A 87 8.46 2.22 -5.77
CA VAL A 87 9.35 2.83 -4.77
C VAL A 87 10.62 3.38 -5.43
N LEU A 88 11.14 2.70 -6.46
CA LEU A 88 12.37 3.11 -7.17
C LEU A 88 12.13 4.25 -8.17
N ASP A 89 10.97 4.33 -8.80
CA ASP A 89 10.59 5.41 -9.72
C ASP A 89 9.11 5.81 -9.50
N PRO A 90 8.83 6.64 -8.50
CA PRO A 90 7.48 7.13 -8.23
C PRO A 90 6.89 7.97 -9.38
N GLY A 91 7.74 8.60 -10.22
CA GLY A 91 7.32 9.39 -11.38
C GLY A 91 6.93 8.58 -12.62
N GLN A 92 7.27 7.28 -12.67
CA GLN A 92 7.00 6.46 -13.86
C GLN A 92 5.49 6.35 -14.16
N GLN A 93 4.68 6.18 -13.11
CA GLN A 93 3.23 6.04 -13.27
C GLN A 93 2.59 7.34 -13.76
N LEU A 94 3.05 8.49 -13.24
CA LEU A 94 2.61 9.80 -13.67
C LEU A 94 2.92 10.03 -15.16
N ARG A 95 4.17 9.78 -15.59
CA ARG A 95 4.58 9.90 -17.00
C ARG A 95 3.76 8.97 -17.92
N ALA A 96 3.44 7.76 -17.46
CA ALA A 96 2.62 6.83 -18.23
C ALA A 96 1.18 7.34 -18.42
N TYR A 97 0.56 7.91 -17.37
CA TYR A 97 -0.78 8.48 -17.45
C TYR A 97 -0.80 9.77 -18.26
N GLU A 98 0.23 10.62 -18.13
CA GLU A 98 0.40 11.81 -18.94
C GLU A 98 0.45 11.48 -20.45
N LEU A 99 1.32 10.53 -20.82
CA LEU A 99 1.43 10.08 -22.21
C LEU A 99 0.12 9.44 -22.72
N ALA A 100 -0.60 8.69 -21.89
CA ALA A 100 -1.89 8.16 -22.25
C ALA A 100 -2.89 9.29 -22.50
N ALA A 101 -3.01 10.26 -21.59
CA ALA A 101 -3.91 11.40 -21.73
C ALA A 101 -3.61 12.24 -22.99
N GLN A 102 -2.32 12.42 -23.33
CA GLN A 102 -1.90 13.13 -24.55
C GLN A 102 -2.22 12.35 -25.83
N ARG A 103 -2.08 11.01 -25.83
CA ARG A 103 -2.29 10.18 -27.01
C ARG A 103 -3.75 9.94 -27.32
N THR A 104 -4.55 9.61 -26.31
CA THR A 104 -5.97 9.25 -26.53
C THR A 104 -6.87 10.49 -26.46
N GLY A 105 -6.51 11.48 -25.66
CA GLY A 105 -7.31 12.68 -25.44
C GLY A 105 -8.67 12.43 -24.78
N ASP A 106 -8.96 11.16 -24.37
CA ASP A 106 -10.24 10.79 -23.78
C ASP A 106 -10.32 11.23 -22.30
N VAL A 107 -11.55 11.40 -21.83
CA VAL A 107 -11.85 11.87 -20.48
C VAL A 107 -11.32 10.92 -19.39
N ALA A 108 -11.43 9.61 -19.61
CA ALA A 108 -10.98 8.62 -18.64
C ALA A 108 -9.45 8.65 -18.44
N SER A 109 -8.68 8.86 -19.50
CA SER A 109 -7.22 9.01 -19.42
C SER A 109 -6.81 10.30 -18.72
N ARG A 110 -7.50 11.42 -18.99
CA ARG A 110 -7.31 12.70 -18.29
C ARG A 110 -7.64 12.55 -16.80
N GLN A 111 -8.75 11.90 -16.45
CA GLN A 111 -9.11 11.65 -15.06
C GLN A 111 -8.02 10.87 -14.30
N ARG A 112 -7.54 9.76 -14.88
CA ARG A 112 -6.46 8.95 -14.27
C ARG A 112 -5.17 9.75 -14.08
N TYR A 113 -4.85 10.62 -15.02
CA TYR A 113 -3.69 11.50 -14.91
C TYR A 113 -3.88 12.53 -13.78
N ALA A 114 -5.05 13.16 -13.70
CA ALA A 114 -5.38 14.11 -12.63
C ALA A 114 -5.40 13.44 -11.25
N ASP A 115 -5.99 12.24 -11.12
CA ASP A 115 -5.96 11.45 -9.89
C ASP A 115 -4.53 11.17 -9.42
N GLU A 116 -3.62 10.85 -10.35
CA GLU A 116 -2.21 10.60 -10.02
C GLU A 116 -1.49 11.88 -9.60
N LEU A 117 -1.77 13.03 -10.24
CA LEU A 117 -1.25 14.33 -9.83
C LEU A 117 -1.65 14.69 -8.39
N VAL A 118 -2.93 14.45 -8.01
CA VAL A 118 -3.39 14.66 -6.63
C VAL A 118 -2.63 13.76 -5.65
N ARG A 119 -2.45 12.48 -6.00
CA ARG A 119 -1.70 11.52 -5.15
C ARG A 119 -0.24 11.91 -4.95
N GLN A 120 0.37 12.59 -5.93
CA GLN A 120 1.74 13.09 -5.85
C GLN A 120 1.87 14.50 -5.27
N GLY A 121 0.77 15.08 -4.76
CA GLY A 121 0.76 16.42 -4.17
C GLY A 121 0.78 17.56 -5.19
N GLN A 122 0.59 17.26 -6.49
CA GLN A 122 0.55 18.25 -7.57
C GLN A 122 -0.89 18.70 -7.85
N ALA A 123 -1.64 18.98 -6.79
CA ALA A 123 -3.05 19.32 -6.84
C ALA A 123 -3.39 20.53 -7.74
N PRO A 124 -2.60 21.63 -7.79
CA PRO A 124 -2.89 22.74 -8.69
C PRO A 124 -2.90 22.34 -10.18
N GLN A 125 -2.02 21.42 -10.59
CA GLN A 125 -2.00 20.91 -11.96
C GLN A 125 -3.21 20.02 -12.25
N ALA A 126 -3.59 19.17 -11.29
CA ALA A 126 -4.77 18.31 -11.38
C ALA A 126 -6.06 19.12 -11.62
N ILE A 127 -6.23 20.27 -10.95
CA ILE A 127 -7.37 21.18 -11.15
C ILE A 127 -7.50 21.57 -12.63
N GLY A 128 -6.39 21.90 -13.28
CA GLY A 128 -6.37 22.26 -14.71
C GLY A 128 -6.84 21.11 -15.60
N ILE A 129 -6.38 19.89 -15.34
CA ILE A 129 -6.77 18.68 -16.09
C ILE A 129 -8.24 18.32 -15.87
N TYR A 130 -8.75 18.37 -14.63
CA TYR A 130 -10.17 18.14 -14.37
C TYR A 130 -11.07 19.16 -15.08
N ARG A 131 -10.72 20.46 -15.07
CA ARG A 131 -11.47 21.50 -15.78
C ARG A 131 -11.49 21.26 -17.29
N GLN A 132 -10.38 20.80 -17.88
CA GLN A 132 -10.35 20.42 -19.29
C GLN A 132 -11.21 19.18 -19.60
N ALA A 133 -11.40 18.28 -18.63
CA ALA A 133 -12.24 17.11 -18.80
C ALA A 133 -13.73 17.43 -18.65
N LEU A 134 -14.07 18.42 -17.82
CA LEU A 134 -15.45 18.88 -17.55
C LEU A 134 -15.97 19.80 -18.66
N THR A 135 -16.09 19.27 -19.87
CA THR A 135 -16.59 20.01 -21.04
C THR A 135 -17.63 19.20 -21.83
N GLY A 136 -18.57 19.89 -22.44
CA GLY A 136 -19.63 19.27 -23.27
C GLY A 136 -20.47 18.27 -22.49
N LEU A 137 -20.53 17.02 -22.93
CA LEU A 137 -21.32 15.96 -22.29
C LEU A 137 -20.88 15.62 -20.86
N TYR A 138 -19.65 15.98 -20.48
CA TYR A 138 -19.06 15.67 -19.17
C TYR A 138 -19.08 16.85 -18.20
N GLU A 139 -19.69 17.98 -18.55
CA GLU A 139 -19.73 19.18 -17.73
C GLU A 139 -20.32 18.93 -16.32
N HIS A 140 -21.27 18.02 -16.22
CA HIS A 140 -21.92 17.65 -14.97
C HIS A 140 -21.56 16.22 -14.50
N ASP A 141 -20.50 15.61 -15.04
CA ASP A 141 -20.11 14.25 -14.60
C ASP A 141 -19.74 14.24 -13.12
N PRO A 142 -20.46 13.46 -12.28
CA PRO A 142 -20.30 13.52 -10.84
C PRO A 142 -18.93 13.03 -10.35
N ASN A 143 -18.28 12.08 -11.07
CA ASN A 143 -16.98 11.58 -10.68
C ASN A 143 -15.87 12.59 -10.98
N LEU A 144 -15.98 13.31 -12.11
CA LEU A 144 -15.05 14.37 -12.46
C LEU A 144 -15.20 15.58 -11.52
N LEU A 145 -16.42 15.98 -11.19
CA LEU A 145 -16.69 17.05 -10.23
C LEU A 145 -16.17 16.69 -8.83
N LEU A 146 -16.37 15.44 -8.38
CA LEU A 146 -15.80 14.97 -7.12
C LEU A 146 -14.28 15.00 -7.12
N GLY A 147 -13.65 14.55 -8.22
CA GLY A 147 -12.19 14.60 -8.39
C GLY A 147 -11.66 16.04 -8.41
N LEU A 148 -12.36 16.97 -9.07
CA LEU A 148 -12.02 18.39 -9.06
C LEU A 148 -12.09 18.96 -7.64
N ALA A 149 -13.14 18.67 -6.88
CA ALA A 149 -13.27 19.12 -5.51
C ALA A 149 -12.16 18.57 -4.60
N GLN A 150 -11.80 17.30 -4.77
CA GLN A 150 -10.67 16.69 -4.07
C GLN A 150 -9.35 17.40 -4.39
N ALA A 151 -9.09 17.72 -5.66
CA ALA A 151 -7.90 18.45 -6.09
C ALA A 151 -7.88 19.88 -5.52
N GLN A 152 -9.02 20.59 -5.55
CA GLN A 152 -9.14 21.94 -4.98
C GLN A 152 -8.87 21.92 -3.46
N PHE A 153 -9.46 20.96 -2.74
CA PHE A 153 -9.22 20.82 -1.30
C PHE A 153 -7.74 20.51 -0.99
N ALA A 154 -7.13 19.59 -1.75
CA ALA A 154 -5.72 19.25 -1.63
C ALA A 154 -4.78 20.43 -1.97
N ALA A 155 -5.24 21.36 -2.84
CA ALA A 155 -4.53 22.60 -3.16
C ALA A 155 -4.74 23.71 -2.10
N GLY A 156 -5.41 23.44 -0.98
CA GLY A 156 -5.70 24.42 0.07
C GLY A 156 -6.80 25.43 -0.32
N GLN A 157 -7.73 25.05 -1.18
CA GLN A 157 -8.84 25.85 -1.66
C GLN A 157 -10.19 25.31 -1.18
N PRO A 158 -10.50 25.29 0.15
CA PRO A 158 -11.70 24.67 0.69
C PRO A 158 -12.99 25.31 0.16
N ALA A 159 -13.04 26.63 0.00
CA ALA A 159 -14.19 27.33 -0.56
C ALA A 159 -14.51 26.92 -2.00
N ALA A 160 -13.49 26.76 -2.85
CA ALA A 160 -13.67 26.29 -4.21
C ALA A 160 -14.14 24.83 -4.23
N ALA A 161 -13.58 23.97 -3.36
CA ALA A 161 -13.98 22.57 -3.22
C ALA A 161 -15.46 22.47 -2.82
N ARG A 162 -15.89 23.24 -1.81
CA ARG A 162 -17.30 23.29 -1.40
C ARG A 162 -18.21 23.75 -2.53
N ALA A 163 -17.90 24.85 -3.21
CA ALA A 163 -18.69 25.34 -4.32
C ALA A 163 -18.83 24.30 -5.46
N THR A 164 -17.77 23.55 -5.74
CA THR A 164 -17.80 22.44 -6.72
C THR A 164 -18.71 21.31 -6.24
N LEU A 165 -18.68 20.97 -4.95
CA LEU A 165 -19.55 19.94 -4.36
C LEU A 165 -21.03 20.40 -4.31
N ASP A 166 -21.30 21.68 -4.03
CA ASP A 166 -22.63 22.26 -4.14
C ASP A 166 -23.21 22.10 -5.57
N GLY A 167 -22.38 22.42 -6.58
CA GLY A 167 -22.73 22.22 -7.98
C GLY A 167 -22.95 20.75 -8.35
N LEU A 168 -22.12 19.84 -7.80
CA LEU A 168 -22.28 18.41 -7.98
C LEU A 168 -23.62 17.92 -7.44
N ILE A 169 -23.97 18.31 -6.21
CA ILE A 169 -25.23 17.90 -5.54
C ILE A 169 -26.43 18.45 -6.31
N ALA A 170 -26.39 19.71 -6.72
CA ALA A 170 -27.46 20.33 -7.48
C ALA A 170 -27.68 19.70 -8.86
N GLY A 171 -26.61 19.38 -9.56
CA GLY A 171 -26.66 18.78 -10.90
C GLY A 171 -26.91 17.27 -10.91
N ASN A 172 -26.70 16.58 -9.78
CA ASN A 172 -26.78 15.13 -9.67
C ASN A 172 -27.49 14.69 -8.37
N PRO A 173 -28.78 14.92 -8.21
CA PRO A 173 -29.48 14.70 -6.96
C PRO A 173 -29.51 13.24 -6.50
N ASP A 174 -29.33 12.29 -7.41
CA ASP A 174 -29.29 10.85 -7.12
C ASP A 174 -27.88 10.31 -6.81
N PHE A 175 -26.85 11.13 -7.05
CA PHE A 175 -25.47 10.72 -6.79
C PHE A 175 -25.20 10.66 -5.29
N ARG A 176 -24.71 9.52 -4.80
CA ARG A 176 -24.37 9.28 -3.40
C ARG A 176 -22.90 8.92 -3.27
N SER A 177 -22.15 9.71 -2.53
CA SER A 177 -20.76 9.47 -2.22
C SER A 177 -20.46 9.80 -0.76
N PRO A 178 -20.25 8.79 0.09
CA PRO A 178 -19.80 9.01 1.46
C PRO A 178 -18.50 9.82 1.53
N GLU A 179 -17.56 9.56 0.61
CA GLU A 179 -16.32 10.29 0.49
C GLU A 179 -16.52 11.75 0.09
N GLY A 180 -17.47 11.99 -0.83
CA GLY A 180 -17.87 13.34 -1.24
C GLY A 180 -18.51 14.13 -0.09
N HIS A 181 -19.37 13.49 0.70
CA HIS A 181 -19.96 14.11 1.88
C HIS A 181 -18.91 14.40 2.97
N LEU A 182 -18.00 13.47 3.22
CA LEU A 182 -16.89 13.72 4.14
C LEU A 182 -16.02 14.89 3.66
N LEU A 183 -15.75 14.98 2.37
CA LEU A 183 -15.00 16.09 1.79
C LEU A 183 -15.74 17.41 1.96
N TYR A 184 -17.08 17.41 1.81
CA TYR A 184 -17.90 18.59 2.01
C TYR A 184 -17.82 19.12 3.46
N ALA A 185 -17.93 18.23 4.45
CA ALA A 185 -17.74 18.58 5.85
C ALA A 185 -16.35 19.15 6.14
N ARG A 186 -15.30 18.54 5.54
CA ARG A 186 -13.91 19.01 5.64
C ARG A 186 -13.71 20.39 4.98
N ALA A 187 -14.39 20.64 3.87
CA ALA A 187 -14.31 21.92 3.17
C ALA A 187 -14.98 23.04 4.02
N LEU A 188 -16.12 22.78 4.63
CA LEU A 188 -16.79 23.69 5.57
C LEU A 188 -15.91 24.01 6.79
N GLU A 189 -15.24 22.98 7.35
CA GLU A 189 -14.27 23.18 8.45
C GLU A 189 -13.10 24.05 8.01
N GLY A 190 -12.56 23.81 6.80
CA GLY A 190 -11.48 24.58 6.21
C GLY A 190 -11.82 26.04 5.91
N GLU A 191 -13.12 26.35 5.65
CA GLU A 191 -13.63 27.72 5.52
C GLU A 191 -13.88 28.39 6.88
N GLY A 192 -13.82 27.63 7.97
CA GLY A 192 -14.16 28.13 9.32
C GLY A 192 -15.64 28.09 9.65
N ASN A 193 -16.49 27.52 8.81
CA ASN A 193 -17.92 27.30 9.09
C ASN A 193 -18.09 26.08 10.00
N LEU A 194 -17.61 26.20 11.24
CA LEU A 194 -17.55 25.10 12.19
C LEU A 194 -18.92 24.55 12.63
N PRO A 195 -19.98 25.37 12.81
CA PRO A 195 -21.30 24.85 13.17
C PRO A 195 -21.85 23.93 12.07
N LYS A 196 -21.79 24.37 10.80
CA LYS A 196 -22.27 23.56 9.68
C LYS A 196 -21.40 22.32 9.45
N ALA A 197 -20.08 22.47 9.58
CA ALA A 197 -19.16 21.32 9.51
C ALA A 197 -19.48 20.25 10.55
N LEU A 198 -19.84 20.66 11.79
CA LEU A 198 -20.21 19.74 12.85
C LEU A 198 -21.48 18.93 12.50
N GLU A 199 -22.51 19.59 11.96
CA GLU A 199 -23.73 18.93 11.48
C GLU A 199 -23.43 17.90 10.39
N GLU A 200 -22.62 18.28 9.39
CA GLU A 200 -22.27 17.42 8.27
C GLU A 200 -21.39 16.24 8.70
N TYR A 201 -20.44 16.47 9.63
CA TYR A 201 -19.65 15.37 10.22
C TYR A 201 -20.52 14.40 11.01
N ALA A 202 -21.49 14.89 11.79
CA ALA A 202 -22.44 14.02 12.51
C ALA A 202 -23.27 13.16 11.54
N ALA A 203 -23.77 13.78 10.46
CA ALA A 203 -24.55 13.09 9.44
C ALA A 203 -23.70 11.99 8.73
N VAL A 204 -22.51 12.34 8.24
CA VAL A 204 -21.67 11.39 7.50
C VAL A 204 -21.13 10.28 8.40
N ALA A 205 -20.83 10.55 9.67
CA ALA A 205 -20.35 9.54 10.63
C ALA A 205 -21.36 8.40 10.82
N GLY A 206 -22.66 8.67 10.63
CA GLY A 206 -23.71 7.67 10.77
C GLY A 206 -23.72 6.56 9.72
N TYR A 207 -23.11 6.78 8.54
CA TYR A 207 -23.12 5.80 7.44
C TYR A 207 -21.76 5.59 6.75
N PHE A 208 -20.77 6.39 7.08
CA PHE A 208 -19.40 6.23 6.54
C PHE A 208 -18.77 4.95 7.07
N ALA A 209 -18.33 4.08 6.17
CA ALA A 209 -17.80 2.77 6.53
C ALA A 209 -16.42 2.80 7.21
N GLY A 210 -15.72 3.95 7.22
CA GLY A 210 -14.38 4.12 7.79
C GLY A 210 -14.37 4.79 9.16
N ALA A 211 -13.21 4.77 9.81
CA ALA A 211 -13.00 5.43 11.11
C ALA A 211 -12.71 6.94 10.97
N GLU A 212 -12.49 7.46 9.77
CA GLU A 212 -12.12 8.87 9.56
C GLU A 212 -13.25 9.83 9.93
N ALA A 213 -14.47 9.60 9.45
CA ALA A 213 -15.58 10.52 9.68
C ALA A 213 -15.94 10.67 11.18
N PRO A 214 -16.14 9.60 11.95
CA PRO A 214 -16.42 9.74 13.38
C PRO A 214 -15.24 10.33 14.17
N LEU A 215 -13.99 10.05 13.76
CA LEU A 215 -12.83 10.70 14.38
C LEU A 215 -12.85 12.21 14.13
N ARG A 216 -13.07 12.67 12.89
CA ARG A 216 -13.13 14.10 12.56
C ARG A 216 -14.27 14.81 13.27
N HIS A 217 -15.43 14.15 13.39
CA HIS A 217 -16.55 14.65 14.18
C HIS A 217 -16.11 14.91 15.63
N ALA A 218 -15.49 13.92 16.28
CA ALA A 218 -15.01 14.05 17.65
C ALA A 218 -13.93 15.14 17.82
N LEU A 219 -13.00 15.25 16.88
CA LEU A 219 -11.97 16.29 16.90
C LEU A 219 -12.59 17.69 16.82
N LEU A 220 -13.62 17.88 15.98
CA LEU A 220 -14.32 19.15 15.88
C LEU A 220 -15.14 19.43 17.14
N GLN A 221 -15.82 18.43 17.74
CA GLN A 221 -16.47 18.55 19.04
C GLN A 221 -15.50 19.03 20.12
N ALA A 222 -14.32 18.39 20.23
CA ALA A 222 -13.27 18.79 21.19
C ALA A 222 -12.80 20.23 20.96
N LYS A 223 -12.56 20.62 19.70
CA LYS A 223 -12.18 21.99 19.30
C LYS A 223 -13.22 23.04 19.69
N LEU A 224 -14.49 22.67 19.68
CA LEU A 224 -15.62 23.54 20.09
C LEU A 224 -15.92 23.50 21.60
N GLY A 225 -15.10 22.78 22.40
CA GLY A 225 -15.29 22.66 23.85
C GLY A 225 -16.33 21.62 24.27
N LEU A 226 -16.90 20.87 23.34
CA LEU A 226 -17.87 19.78 23.57
C LEU A 226 -17.13 18.51 23.98
N THR A 227 -16.39 18.57 25.10
CA THR A 227 -15.46 17.52 25.53
C THR A 227 -16.15 16.22 25.90
N ALA A 228 -17.34 16.29 26.51
CA ALA A 228 -18.10 15.10 26.89
C ALA A 228 -18.59 14.33 25.68
N GLU A 229 -19.12 15.04 24.69
CA GLU A 229 -19.58 14.49 23.41
C GLU A 229 -18.43 13.91 22.60
N ALA A 230 -17.28 14.59 22.55
CA ALA A 230 -16.08 14.13 21.90
C ALA A 230 -15.59 12.79 22.49
N ARG A 231 -15.54 12.70 23.83
CA ARG A 231 -15.20 11.43 24.52
C ARG A 231 -16.18 10.31 24.18
N GLN A 232 -17.47 10.60 24.18
CA GLN A 232 -18.48 9.62 23.83
C GLN A 232 -18.34 9.12 22.39
N THR A 233 -18.13 10.03 21.44
CA THR A 233 -17.92 9.70 20.02
C THR A 233 -16.67 8.84 19.81
N LEU A 234 -15.55 9.19 20.46
CA LEU A 234 -14.30 8.43 20.37
C LEU A 234 -14.43 7.05 21.03
N ALA A 235 -15.08 6.95 22.18
CA ALA A 235 -15.32 5.68 22.86
C ALA A 235 -16.17 4.73 21.99
N ALA A 236 -17.26 5.26 21.39
CA ALA A 236 -18.12 4.49 20.49
C ALA A 236 -17.36 4.01 19.25
N LEU A 237 -16.53 4.86 18.63
CA LEU A 237 -15.66 4.48 17.52
C LEU A 237 -14.71 3.34 17.88
N LEU A 238 -14.04 3.42 19.01
CA LEU A 238 -13.08 2.40 19.45
C LEU A 238 -13.75 1.09 19.83
N GLU A 239 -14.94 1.14 20.43
CA GLU A 239 -15.74 -0.05 20.73
C GLU A 239 -16.24 -0.73 19.46
N HIS A 240 -16.74 0.04 18.48
CA HIS A 240 -17.08 -0.49 17.16
C HIS A 240 -15.86 -1.19 16.51
N ALA A 241 -14.70 -0.55 16.54
CA ALA A 241 -13.47 -1.12 15.98
C ALA A 241 -13.02 -2.39 16.72
N ARG A 242 -13.28 -2.52 18.04
CA ARG A 242 -12.97 -3.71 18.84
C ARG A 242 -13.74 -4.93 18.35
N LEU A 243 -15.00 -4.73 17.98
CA LEU A 243 -15.89 -5.78 17.47
C LEU A 243 -15.68 -6.07 15.97
N ALA A 244 -15.06 -5.13 15.24
CA ALA A 244 -14.86 -5.24 13.79
C ALA A 244 -13.82 -6.31 13.41
N PRO A 245 -13.89 -6.88 12.19
CA PRO A 245 -12.93 -7.84 11.67
C PRO A 245 -11.49 -7.30 11.62
N ARG A 246 -10.49 -8.21 11.65
CA ARG A 246 -9.06 -7.82 11.64
C ARG A 246 -8.66 -6.99 10.42
N HIS A 247 -9.24 -7.27 9.25
CA HIS A 247 -8.92 -6.50 8.04
C HIS A 247 -9.36 -5.04 8.15
N TYR A 248 -10.55 -4.76 8.74
CA TYR A 248 -11.00 -3.40 9.01
C TYR A 248 -10.02 -2.67 9.94
N ARG A 249 -9.67 -3.27 11.08
CA ARG A 249 -8.74 -2.68 12.04
C ARG A 249 -7.39 -2.33 11.42
N ARG A 250 -6.85 -3.20 10.56
CA ARG A 250 -5.60 -2.92 9.83
C ARG A 250 -5.75 -1.78 8.82
N ALA A 251 -6.85 -1.75 8.08
CA ALA A 251 -7.10 -0.70 7.10
C ALA A 251 -7.32 0.67 7.75
N GLN A 252 -7.90 0.70 8.97
CA GLN A 252 -8.23 1.93 9.69
C GLN A 252 -7.21 2.29 10.80
N GLU A 253 -6.08 1.58 10.90
CA GLU A 253 -5.12 1.67 12.02
C GLU A 253 -4.66 3.11 12.30
N GLN A 254 -4.40 3.90 11.27
CA GLN A 254 -3.98 5.30 11.43
C GLN A 254 -5.04 6.15 12.17
N TRP A 255 -6.31 5.99 11.81
CA TRP A 255 -7.42 6.72 12.40
C TRP A 255 -7.74 6.23 13.82
N LEU A 256 -7.68 4.93 14.04
CA LEU A 256 -7.90 4.33 15.35
C LEU A 256 -6.79 4.70 16.34
N THR A 257 -5.55 4.81 15.89
CA THR A 257 -4.43 5.27 16.71
C THR A 257 -4.59 6.74 17.08
N ALA A 258 -5.01 7.58 16.13
CA ALA A 258 -5.34 8.97 16.40
C ALA A 258 -6.50 9.10 17.41
N ALA A 259 -7.56 8.30 17.27
CA ALA A 259 -8.69 8.29 18.18
C ALA A 259 -8.29 7.91 19.62
N ARG A 260 -7.43 6.89 19.79
CA ARG A 260 -6.91 6.52 21.13
C ARG A 260 -6.10 7.62 21.78
N ARG A 261 -5.24 8.28 20.99
CA ARG A 261 -4.42 9.41 21.48
C ARG A 261 -5.28 10.57 21.92
N GLU A 262 -6.29 10.93 21.11
CA GLU A 262 -7.18 12.04 21.43
C GLU A 262 -8.04 11.74 22.68
N LEU A 263 -8.60 10.53 22.78
CA LEU A 263 -9.37 10.11 23.95
C LEU A 263 -8.55 10.15 25.25
N ALA A 264 -7.24 9.87 25.17
CA ALA A 264 -6.36 9.94 26.33
C ALA A 264 -5.97 11.40 26.70
N ALA A 265 -6.08 12.34 25.76
CA ALA A 265 -5.77 13.74 25.96
C ALA A 265 -6.96 14.56 26.51
N LEU A 266 -8.20 14.12 26.26
CA LEU A 266 -9.43 14.73 26.75
C LEU A 266 -9.73 14.32 28.21
#